data_fb0d71ee13fe1e329cfa8eb77c9205b7
#
_entry.id   fb0d71ee13fe1e329cfa8eb77c9205b7
#
_cell.length_a   1.000
_cell.length_b   1.000
_cell.length_c   1.000
_cell.angle_alpha   90.00
_cell.angle_beta   90.00
_cell.angle_gamma   90.00
#
_symmetry.space_group_name_H-M   'P 1'
#
loop_
_entity.id
_entity.type
_entity.pdbx_description
1 polymer ?
#
loop_
_entity_poly.entity_id
_entity_poly.type
_entity_poly.pdbx_seq_one_letter_code
_entity_poly.pdbx_strand_id
1 'polypeptide(L)'
;MFNLFKKNETKGTSVCAVSTGKLERIENSIDPVFSQKMMGDGLFIKPTSDKIVSPIDGEVVMMFPTLHAIGLKDENGNEYLIHIGIETVSLNGEGFESFVEVNQKVKKRQLLITADFESMKDKITATDVILIATDGRKCVVSEEKDVTEGEENIATFE
;
A
#
# COMPACT_ATOMS: atom_id res chain seq x y z
N MET A 1 7.61 -30.77 16.90
CA MET A 1 6.85 -29.99 17.20
C MET A 1 7.20 -28.63 17.17
N PHE A 2 8.15 -28.13 17.79
CA PHE A 2 8.49 -26.89 17.63
C PHE A 2 8.80 -26.44 16.30
N ASN A 3 8.86 -27.31 15.33
CA ASN A 3 8.96 -26.96 13.96
C ASN A 3 7.84 -26.14 13.45
N LEU A 4 6.68 -26.26 14.02
CA LEU A 4 5.57 -25.46 13.63
C LEU A 4 5.82 -24.01 13.80
N PHE A 5 6.52 -23.65 14.85
CA PHE A 5 6.84 -22.28 15.05
C PHE A 5 7.71 -21.76 13.97
N LYS A 6 8.71 -22.52 13.57
CA LYS A 6 9.60 -22.08 12.55
C LYS A 6 8.91 -21.90 11.24
N LYS A 7 8.00 -22.78 10.91
CA LYS A 7 7.26 -22.64 9.68
C LYS A 7 6.44 -21.38 9.69
N ASN A 8 5.81 -21.10 10.81
CA ASN A 8 4.99 -19.90 10.90
C ASN A 8 5.83 -18.64 10.78
N GLU A 9 7.01 -18.67 11.33
CA GLU A 9 7.90 -17.52 11.26
C GLU A 9 8.40 -17.25 9.87
N THR A 10 8.53 -18.30 9.05
CA THR A 10 9.02 -18.13 7.70
C THR A 10 7.91 -17.85 6.70
N LYS A 11 6.66 -17.99 7.11
CA LYS A 11 5.57 -17.71 6.24
C LYS A 11 5.43 -16.23 6.05
N GLY A 12 5.28 -15.83 4.85
CA GLY A 12 5.05 -14.43 4.54
C GLY A 12 3.62 -14.02 4.87
N THR A 13 3.39 -12.73 4.82
CA THR A 13 2.05 -12.16 4.95
C THR A 13 1.50 -11.89 3.56
N SER A 14 0.39 -12.54 3.23
CA SER A 14 -0.29 -12.31 1.96
C SER A 14 -1.13 -11.04 2.07
N VAL A 15 -1.10 -10.20 1.05
CA VAL A 15 -1.83 -8.94 1.06
C VAL A 15 -2.83 -8.86 -0.08
N CYS A 16 -3.84 -8.00 0.12
CA CYS A 16 -4.84 -7.70 -0.90
C CYS A 16 -4.41 -6.49 -1.70
N ALA A 17 -4.95 -6.34 -2.91
CA ALA A 17 -4.71 -5.16 -3.71
C ALA A 17 -5.30 -3.93 -3.05
N VAL A 18 -4.51 -2.87 -2.95
CA VAL A 18 -4.94 -1.63 -2.31
C VAL A 18 -5.79 -0.75 -3.24
N SER A 19 -5.77 -1.03 -4.52
CA SER A 19 -6.46 -0.22 -5.53
C SER A 19 -6.81 -1.11 -6.71
N THR A 20 -7.68 -0.60 -7.60
CA THR A 20 -7.98 -1.28 -8.85
C THR A 20 -7.09 -0.69 -9.93
N GLY A 21 -6.40 -1.53 -10.68
CA GLY A 21 -5.54 -1.09 -11.75
C GLY A 21 -4.47 -2.11 -12.06
N LYS A 22 -3.37 -1.66 -12.63
CA LYS A 22 -2.29 -2.56 -13.03
C LYS A 22 -1.26 -2.71 -11.91
N LEU A 23 -1.09 -3.94 -11.46
CA LEU A 23 -0.11 -4.30 -10.43
C LEU A 23 1.27 -4.43 -11.05
N GLU A 24 2.25 -3.78 -10.45
CA GLU A 24 3.64 -3.83 -10.91
C GLU A 24 4.59 -4.00 -9.75
N ARG A 25 5.76 -4.55 -10.05
CA ARG A 25 6.84 -4.66 -9.07
C ARG A 25 7.42 -3.28 -8.83
N ILE A 26 7.87 -3.05 -7.61
CA ILE A 26 8.32 -1.71 -7.21
C ILE A 26 9.52 -1.22 -8.03
N GLU A 27 10.31 -2.14 -8.56
CA GLU A 27 11.45 -1.79 -9.39
C GLU A 27 11.05 -1.02 -10.63
N ASN A 28 9.79 -1.13 -11.04
CA ASN A 28 9.29 -0.45 -12.22
C ASN A 28 8.81 0.98 -11.94
N SER A 29 8.92 1.44 -10.70
CA SER A 29 8.51 2.81 -10.36
C SER A 29 9.43 3.83 -11.04
N ILE A 30 8.86 4.95 -11.46
CA ILE A 30 9.64 6.03 -12.05
C ILE A 30 10.38 6.84 -11.00
N ASP A 31 10.05 6.66 -9.73
CA ASP A 31 10.69 7.39 -8.64
C ASP A 31 11.81 6.53 -8.04
N PRO A 32 13.06 6.98 -8.10
CA PRO A 32 14.18 6.20 -7.56
C PRO A 32 14.07 5.85 -6.09
N VAL A 33 13.40 6.69 -5.31
CA VAL A 33 13.19 6.41 -3.89
C VAL A 33 12.45 5.09 -3.72
N PHE A 34 11.48 4.82 -4.60
CA PHE A 34 10.71 3.59 -4.55
C PHE A 34 11.38 2.46 -5.35
N SER A 35 11.83 2.75 -6.57
CA SER A 35 12.40 1.69 -7.42
C SER A 35 13.67 1.09 -6.84
N GLN A 36 14.42 1.87 -6.05
CA GLN A 36 15.64 1.40 -5.40
C GLN A 36 15.39 0.93 -3.98
N LYS A 37 14.13 0.84 -3.58
CA LYS A 37 13.70 0.30 -2.29
C LYS A 37 14.30 1.07 -1.10
N MET A 38 14.46 2.37 -1.26
CA MET A 38 15.07 3.19 -0.22
C MET A 38 14.19 3.31 1.01
N MET A 39 12.89 3.19 0.87
CA MET A 39 11.95 3.21 1.99
C MET A 39 11.46 1.82 2.36
N GLY A 40 11.76 0.82 1.54
CA GLY A 40 11.33 -0.56 1.75
C GLY A 40 10.96 -1.23 0.45
N ASP A 41 10.81 -2.55 0.50
CA ASP A 41 10.38 -3.33 -0.65
C ASP A 41 8.87 -3.34 -0.72
N GLY A 42 8.32 -3.51 -1.90
CA GLY A 42 6.87 -3.54 -2.08
C GLY A 42 6.46 -3.64 -3.52
N LEU A 43 5.33 -2.99 -3.81
CA LEU A 43 4.71 -3.02 -5.13
C LEU A 43 4.00 -1.69 -5.36
N PHE A 44 3.50 -1.50 -6.58
CA PHE A 44 2.58 -0.40 -6.78
C PHE A 44 1.52 -0.80 -7.79
N ILE A 45 0.44 -0.04 -7.80
CA ILE A 45 -0.68 -0.25 -8.72
C ILE A 45 -0.91 1.07 -9.45
N LYS A 46 -1.02 1.00 -10.78
CA LYS A 46 -1.41 2.16 -11.57
C LYS A 46 -2.93 2.22 -11.53
N PRO A 47 -3.52 3.15 -10.78
CA PRO A 47 -4.94 3.05 -10.48
C PRO A 47 -5.85 3.45 -11.61
N THR A 48 -6.99 2.77 -11.71
CA THR A 48 -8.09 3.15 -12.60
C THR A 48 -9.33 3.47 -11.77
N SER A 49 -9.22 3.51 -10.45
CA SER A 49 -10.31 3.81 -9.52
C SER A 49 -9.76 4.72 -8.43
N ASP A 50 -10.64 5.47 -7.80
CA ASP A 50 -10.28 6.44 -6.77
C ASP A 50 -10.21 5.84 -5.36
N LYS A 51 -10.53 4.57 -5.19
CA LYS A 51 -10.61 3.95 -3.86
C LYS A 51 -9.32 3.28 -3.47
N ILE A 52 -8.88 3.56 -2.24
CA ILE A 52 -7.71 2.92 -1.63
C ILE A 52 -8.21 2.13 -0.43
N VAL A 53 -7.98 0.81 -0.43
CA VAL A 53 -8.49 -0.08 0.61
C VAL A 53 -7.35 -0.75 1.38
N SER A 54 -7.65 -1.28 2.56
CA SER A 54 -6.63 -1.90 3.41
C SER A 54 -6.18 -3.24 2.82
N PRO A 55 -4.87 -3.47 2.75
CA PRO A 55 -4.33 -4.74 2.26
C PRO A 55 -4.31 -5.83 3.33
N ILE A 56 -4.54 -5.48 4.60
CA ILE A 56 -4.40 -6.39 5.74
C ILE A 56 -5.45 -6.07 6.80
N ASP A 57 -5.64 -7.01 7.71
CA ASP A 57 -6.35 -6.73 8.96
C ASP A 57 -5.34 -6.12 9.89
N GLY A 58 -5.67 -5.00 10.50
CA GLY A 58 -4.72 -4.33 11.37
C GLY A 58 -5.24 -3.03 11.92
N GLU A 59 -4.36 -2.07 12.02
CA GLU A 59 -4.65 -0.80 12.67
C GLU A 59 -3.91 0.33 11.96
N VAL A 60 -4.54 1.51 11.90
CA VAL A 60 -3.91 2.71 11.35
C VAL A 60 -2.98 3.26 12.43
N VAL A 61 -1.68 3.29 12.14
CA VAL A 61 -0.69 3.76 13.12
C VAL A 61 -0.15 5.15 12.80
N MET A 62 -0.34 5.61 11.55
CA MET A 62 0.15 6.91 11.15
C MET A 62 -0.65 7.40 9.94
N MET A 63 -0.92 8.69 9.89
CA MET A 63 -1.54 9.30 8.72
C MET A 63 -0.97 10.69 8.56
N PHE A 64 -0.44 10.98 7.38
CA PHE A 64 0.08 12.31 7.11
C PHE A 64 -1.10 13.29 7.04
N PRO A 65 -0.94 14.51 7.58
CA PRO A 65 -2.03 15.51 7.50
C PRO A 65 -2.46 15.77 6.06
N THR A 66 -1.56 15.59 5.11
CA THR A 66 -1.85 15.80 3.68
C THR A 66 -2.52 14.57 3.05
N LEU A 67 -2.78 13.53 3.82
CA LEU A 67 -3.51 12.31 3.43
C LEU A 67 -2.91 11.51 2.29
N HIS A 68 -1.73 11.86 1.81
CA HIS A 68 -1.09 11.14 0.70
C HIS A 68 -0.37 9.87 1.16
N ALA A 69 -0.24 9.65 2.46
CA ALA A 69 0.42 8.47 3.00
C ALA A 69 -0.23 8.03 4.29
N ILE A 70 -0.39 6.73 4.45
CA ILE A 70 -1.01 6.14 5.63
C ILE A 70 -0.20 4.90 6.03
N GLY A 71 0.13 4.80 7.32
CA GLY A 71 0.86 3.67 7.89
C GLY A 71 -0.08 2.72 8.58
N LEU A 72 0.13 1.43 8.38
CA LEU A 72 -0.68 0.37 8.95
C LEU A 72 0.20 -0.64 9.66
N LYS A 73 -0.35 -1.29 10.69
CA LYS A 73 0.34 -2.37 11.40
C LYS A 73 -0.61 -3.55 11.49
N ASP A 74 -0.17 -4.74 11.11
CA ASP A 74 -1.02 -5.91 11.20
C ASP A 74 -0.97 -6.52 12.61
N GLU A 75 -1.71 -7.60 12.81
CA GLU A 75 -1.83 -8.22 14.13
C GLU A 75 -0.53 -8.82 14.63
N ASN A 76 0.39 -9.09 13.75
CA ASN A 76 1.69 -9.65 14.10
C ASN A 76 2.76 -8.58 14.28
N GLY A 77 2.39 -7.31 14.20
CA GLY A 77 3.33 -6.20 14.39
C GLY A 77 4.06 -5.78 13.12
N ASN A 78 3.69 -6.33 11.98
CA ASN A 78 4.32 -5.98 10.71
C ASN A 78 3.81 -4.62 10.24
N GLU A 79 4.71 -3.80 9.73
CA GLU A 79 4.38 -2.42 9.37
C GLU A 79 4.42 -2.18 7.87
N TYR A 80 3.43 -1.43 7.40
CA TYR A 80 3.25 -1.12 5.99
C TYR A 80 2.98 0.36 5.81
N LEU A 81 3.37 0.89 4.65
CA LEU A 81 3.04 2.24 4.27
C LEU A 81 2.37 2.20 2.90
N ILE A 82 1.23 2.88 2.78
CA ILE A 82 0.62 3.13 1.48
C ILE A 82 0.90 4.59 1.14
N HIS A 83 1.58 4.80 0.00
CA HIS A 83 1.91 6.15 -0.47
C HIS A 83 1.11 6.36 -1.76
N ILE A 84 0.25 7.36 -1.77
CA ILE A 84 -0.70 7.57 -2.85
C ILE A 84 -0.18 8.65 -3.79
N GLY A 85 0.23 8.24 -4.98
CA GLY A 85 0.79 9.12 -5.98
C GLY A 85 2.24 9.49 -5.71
N ILE A 86 2.87 10.13 -6.68
CA ILE A 86 4.24 10.61 -6.56
C ILE A 86 4.21 12.13 -6.62
N GLU A 87 4.82 12.76 -5.61
CA GLU A 87 4.82 14.21 -5.40
C GLU A 87 3.44 14.75 -5.03
N THR A 88 2.65 13.94 -4.36
CA THR A 88 1.31 14.33 -3.93
C THR A 88 1.31 15.16 -2.66
N VAL A 89 2.42 15.24 -1.93
CA VAL A 89 2.51 16.04 -0.71
C VAL A 89 2.24 17.52 -1.03
N SER A 90 2.59 17.97 -2.22
CA SER A 90 2.42 19.37 -2.61
C SER A 90 0.95 19.76 -2.79
N LEU A 91 0.04 18.80 -2.86
CA LEU A 91 -1.39 19.08 -2.98
C LEU A 91 -2.02 19.52 -1.66
N ASN A 92 -1.30 19.37 -0.54
CA ASN A 92 -1.78 19.74 0.79
C ASN A 92 -3.13 19.11 1.14
N GLY A 93 -3.35 17.88 0.68
CA GLY A 93 -4.59 17.15 0.96
C GLY A 93 -5.70 17.36 -0.04
N GLU A 94 -5.51 18.26 -0.99
CA GLU A 94 -6.56 18.54 -1.98
C GLU A 94 -6.79 17.32 -2.86
N GLY A 95 -8.04 16.88 -2.98
CA GLY A 95 -8.39 15.69 -3.76
C GLY A 95 -8.41 14.41 -2.96
N PHE A 96 -7.97 14.44 -1.69
CA PHE A 96 -8.00 13.26 -0.81
C PHE A 96 -9.11 13.38 0.22
N GLU A 97 -9.69 12.24 0.57
CA GLU A 97 -10.66 12.17 1.66
C GLU A 97 -10.38 10.92 2.46
N SER A 98 -10.26 11.06 3.80
CA SER A 98 -10.01 9.93 4.68
C SER A 98 -11.31 9.41 5.29
N PHE A 99 -11.41 8.09 5.40
CA PHE A 99 -12.55 7.41 6.00
C PHE A 99 -12.14 6.70 7.29
N VAL A 100 -10.91 6.91 7.75
CA VAL A 100 -10.35 6.31 8.96
C VAL A 100 -9.52 7.34 9.70
N GLU A 101 -9.16 7.02 10.94
CA GLU A 101 -8.29 7.88 11.76
C GLU A 101 -7.21 7.03 12.40
N VAL A 102 -6.17 7.70 12.90
CA VAL A 102 -5.08 7.05 13.62
C VAL A 102 -5.63 6.30 14.82
N ASN A 103 -5.10 5.10 15.04
CA ASN A 103 -5.48 4.16 16.10
C ASN A 103 -6.77 3.39 15.83
N GLN A 104 -7.40 3.61 14.69
CA GLN A 104 -8.59 2.85 14.31
C GLN A 104 -8.19 1.48 13.77
N LYS A 105 -8.93 0.44 14.18
CA LYS A 105 -8.74 -0.90 13.62
C LYS A 105 -9.42 -1.00 12.28
N VAL A 106 -8.79 -1.70 11.36
CA VAL A 106 -9.31 -1.87 10.01
C VAL A 106 -9.23 -3.33 9.60
N LYS A 107 -10.06 -3.68 8.64
CA LYS A 107 -10.06 -5.04 8.08
C LYS A 107 -9.63 -4.98 6.62
N LYS A 108 -9.14 -6.09 6.13
CA LYS A 108 -8.85 -6.22 4.69
C LYS A 108 -10.01 -5.69 3.89
N ARG A 109 -9.70 -4.97 2.83
CA ARG A 109 -10.69 -4.41 1.89
C ARG A 109 -11.50 -3.24 2.43
N GLN A 110 -11.26 -2.83 3.67
CA GLN A 110 -11.96 -1.67 4.20
C GLN A 110 -11.45 -0.40 3.52
N LEU A 111 -12.35 0.48 3.13
CA LEU A 111 -12.00 1.74 2.48
C LEU A 111 -11.22 2.61 3.46
N LEU A 112 -10.07 3.09 3.04
CA LEU A 112 -9.22 3.95 3.86
C LEU A 112 -9.28 5.40 3.40
N ILE A 113 -9.00 5.62 2.13
CA ILE A 113 -8.86 6.96 1.55
C ILE A 113 -9.39 6.91 0.14
N THR A 114 -10.01 8.00 -0.31
CA THR A 114 -10.28 8.19 -1.72
C THR A 114 -9.38 9.29 -2.25
N ALA A 115 -8.96 9.15 -3.50
CA ALA A 115 -8.11 10.13 -4.18
C ALA A 115 -8.71 10.43 -5.54
N ASP A 116 -9.02 11.71 -5.78
CA ASP A 116 -9.58 12.14 -7.05
C ASP A 116 -8.42 12.28 -8.04
N PHE A 117 -7.99 11.15 -8.59
CA PHE A 117 -6.82 11.12 -9.47
C PHE A 117 -7.02 11.95 -10.71
N GLU A 118 -8.24 12.04 -11.20
CA GLU A 118 -8.51 12.84 -12.40
C GLU A 118 -8.18 14.31 -12.18
N SER A 119 -8.54 14.83 -11.00
CA SER A 119 -8.30 16.24 -10.70
C SER A 119 -6.84 16.54 -10.42
N MET A 120 -6.06 15.54 -9.99
CA MET A 120 -4.69 15.79 -9.56
C MET A 120 -3.62 15.37 -10.57
N LYS A 121 -3.99 14.60 -11.60
CA LYS A 121 -2.99 14.00 -12.49
C LYS A 121 -2.09 15.01 -13.21
N ASP A 122 -2.58 16.22 -13.46
CA ASP A 122 -1.78 17.25 -14.12
C ASP A 122 -0.93 18.03 -13.16
N LYS A 123 -1.06 17.79 -11.86
CA LYS A 123 -0.35 18.52 -10.80
C LYS A 123 0.71 17.70 -10.13
N ILE A 124 0.80 16.41 -10.44
CA ILE A 124 1.71 15.47 -9.77
C ILE A 124 2.48 14.68 -10.81
N THR A 125 3.51 13.99 -10.36
CA THR A 125 4.38 13.22 -11.26
C THR A 125 3.69 11.95 -11.73
N ALA A 126 3.00 11.24 -10.85
CA ALA A 126 2.30 10.01 -11.20
C ALA A 126 1.20 9.73 -10.18
N THR A 127 0.21 8.93 -10.58
CA THR A 127 -0.89 8.55 -9.71
C THR A 127 -0.66 7.19 -9.04
N ASP A 128 0.50 6.59 -9.21
CA ASP A 128 0.82 5.26 -8.66
C ASP A 128 0.47 5.15 -7.19
N VAL A 129 -0.17 4.04 -6.80
CA VAL A 129 -0.48 3.75 -5.39
C VAL A 129 0.52 2.71 -4.94
N ILE A 130 1.38 3.09 -4.01
CA ILE A 130 2.53 2.29 -3.62
C ILE A 130 2.29 1.66 -2.25
N LEU A 131 2.57 0.35 -2.13
CA LEU A 131 2.48 -0.37 -0.87
C LEU A 131 3.86 -0.93 -0.56
N ILE A 132 4.43 -0.54 0.57
CA ILE A 132 5.75 -1.03 0.99
C ILE A 132 5.71 -1.53 2.42
N ALA A 133 6.63 -2.45 2.74
CA ALA A 133 6.89 -2.85 4.11
C ALA A 133 8.03 -1.98 4.63
N THR A 134 7.82 -1.34 5.78
CA THR A 134 8.82 -0.43 6.36
C THR A 134 9.71 -1.13 7.38
N ASP A 135 9.52 -2.44 7.57
CA ASP A 135 10.23 -3.21 8.59
C ASP A 135 11.28 -4.17 8.00
N GLY A 136 11.68 -3.96 6.76
CA GLY A 136 12.78 -4.72 6.16
C GLY A 136 12.39 -6.00 5.46
N ARG A 137 11.10 -6.33 5.44
CA ARG A 137 10.65 -7.55 4.73
C ARG A 137 10.69 -7.35 3.23
N LYS A 138 10.80 -8.47 2.51
CA LYS A 138 10.83 -8.45 1.05
C LYS A 138 9.45 -8.75 0.50
N CYS A 139 9.17 -8.20 -0.67
CA CYS A 139 7.90 -8.39 -1.35
C CYS A 139 8.06 -9.33 -2.52
N VAL A 140 7.19 -10.32 -2.62
CA VAL A 140 7.15 -11.21 -3.77
C VAL A 140 5.79 -11.02 -4.43
N VAL A 141 5.79 -10.41 -5.60
CA VAL A 141 4.57 -10.18 -6.38
C VAL A 141 4.24 -11.46 -7.13
N SER A 142 2.98 -11.91 -7.04
CA SER A 142 2.59 -13.16 -7.69
C SER A 142 2.71 -13.04 -9.20
N GLU A 143 2.26 -11.93 -9.76
CA GLU A 143 2.25 -11.76 -11.20
C GLU A 143 1.84 -10.32 -11.52
N GLU A 144 2.52 -9.70 -12.46
CA GLU A 144 2.14 -8.35 -12.90
C GLU A 144 0.92 -8.47 -13.78
N LYS A 145 -0.20 -7.94 -13.35
CA LYS A 145 -1.49 -8.10 -14.02
C LYS A 145 -2.46 -7.04 -13.55
N ASP A 146 -3.61 -6.96 -14.19
CA ASP A 146 -4.69 -6.09 -13.72
C ASP A 146 -5.32 -6.73 -12.49
N VAL A 147 -5.57 -5.93 -11.46
CA VAL A 147 -6.17 -6.38 -10.22
C VAL A 147 -7.34 -5.46 -9.85
N THR A 148 -8.23 -6.00 -9.02
CA THR A 148 -9.34 -5.23 -8.44
C THR A 148 -9.05 -5.01 -6.96
N GLU A 149 -9.42 -3.85 -6.44
CA GLU A 149 -9.20 -3.54 -5.02
C GLU A 149 -9.77 -4.65 -4.14
N GLY A 150 -8.99 -5.07 -3.16
CA GLY A 150 -9.37 -6.17 -2.29
C GLY A 150 -9.09 -7.56 -2.84
N GLU A 151 -8.59 -7.66 -4.07
CA GLU A 151 -8.22 -8.97 -4.63
C GLU A 151 -7.13 -9.59 -3.77
N GLU A 152 -7.31 -10.86 -3.36
CA GLU A 152 -6.39 -11.50 -2.42
C GLU A 152 -5.20 -12.13 -3.10
N ASN A 153 -4.17 -12.36 -2.32
CA ASN A 153 -2.99 -13.11 -2.75
C ASN A 153 -2.26 -12.52 -3.95
N ILE A 154 -2.25 -11.20 -4.04
CA ILE A 154 -1.53 -10.54 -5.13
C ILE A 154 -0.03 -10.46 -4.86
N ALA A 155 0.36 -10.54 -3.60
CA ALA A 155 1.76 -10.48 -3.20
C ALA A 155 1.93 -10.99 -1.78
N THR A 156 3.16 -11.34 -1.43
CA THR A 156 3.51 -11.79 -0.09
C THR A 156 4.71 -11.00 0.40
N PHE A 157 4.67 -10.54 1.66
CA PHE A 157 5.82 -9.90 2.29
C PHE A 157 6.46 -10.91 3.25
N GLU A 158 7.76 -11.14 3.09
CA GLU A 158 8.46 -12.17 3.90
C GLU A 158 9.70 -11.62 4.60
#